data_7254ed71d543d650b8b97ea18f1a3d16
#
_entry.id   7254ed71d543d650b8b97ea18f1a3d16
#
_cell.length_a   1.000
_cell.length_b   1.000
_cell.length_c   1.000
_cell.angle_alpha   90.00
_cell.angle_beta   90.00
_cell.angle_gamma   90.00
#
_symmetry.space_group_name_H-M   'P 1'
#
loop_
_entity.id
_entity.type
_entity.pdbx_description
1 polymer ?
#
loop_
_entity_poly.entity_id
_entity_poly.type
_entity_poly.pdbx_seq_one_letter_code
_entity_poly.pdbx_strand_id
1 'polypeptide(L)'
;MSKESISKVHLILEKINYIEQIVNNNGNITSALEDSITSRPAILMHLTAIAEQFNKLKQEHADDILNAFDDGDLKGMYDVRTYIAHDYEGVNLAIVEWIIRNGLPKFKEQCGSIINK
;
A
#
# COMPACT_ATOMS: atom_id res chain seq x y z
N MET A 1 19.66 9.19 2.08
CA MET A 1 18.41 8.67 2.67
C MET A 1 18.64 8.43 4.16
N SER A 2 17.76 8.96 5.00
CA SER A 2 17.90 8.75 6.44
C SER A 2 17.50 7.33 6.85
N LYS A 3 17.99 6.90 8.01
CA LYS A 3 17.62 5.61 8.59
C LYS A 3 16.12 5.53 8.83
N GLU A 4 15.52 6.61 9.32
CA GLU A 4 14.09 6.69 9.60
C GLU A 4 13.26 6.56 8.32
N SER A 5 13.71 7.23 7.26
CA SER A 5 13.01 7.16 5.97
C SER A 5 13.11 5.76 5.34
N ILE A 6 14.29 5.14 5.39
CA ILE A 6 14.48 3.77 4.91
C ILE A 6 13.63 2.78 5.70
N SER A 7 13.51 2.98 7.01
CA SER A 7 12.67 2.15 7.87
C SER A 7 11.21 2.17 7.39
N LYS A 8 10.71 3.30 6.93
CA LYS A 8 9.35 3.43 6.38
C LYS A 8 9.20 2.64 5.07
N VAL A 9 10.24 2.64 4.23
CA VAL A 9 10.24 1.85 2.99
C VAL A 9 10.16 0.35 3.32
N HIS A 10 10.89 -0.10 4.34
CA HIS A 10 10.80 -1.48 4.81
C HIS A 10 9.39 -1.83 5.29
N LEU A 11 8.73 -0.93 6.02
CA LEU A 11 7.37 -1.14 6.48
C LEU A 11 6.39 -1.23 5.31
N ILE A 12 6.54 -0.37 4.31
CA ILE A 12 5.70 -0.42 3.11
C ILE A 12 5.83 -1.80 2.44
N LEU A 13 7.06 -2.25 2.22
CA LEU A 13 7.31 -3.54 1.59
C LEU A 13 6.73 -4.69 2.42
N GLU A 14 6.89 -4.65 3.74
CA GLU A 14 6.32 -5.65 4.64
C GLU A 14 4.80 -5.75 4.49
N LYS A 15 4.10 -4.60 4.46
CA LYS A 15 2.64 -4.58 4.33
C LYS A 15 2.18 -5.07 2.96
N ILE A 16 2.92 -4.73 1.91
CA ILE A 16 2.64 -5.27 0.57
C ILE A 16 2.74 -6.80 0.58
N ASN A 17 3.79 -7.33 1.19
CA ASN A 17 3.98 -8.78 1.28
C ASN A 17 2.87 -9.46 2.08
N TYR A 18 2.37 -8.83 3.13
CA TYR A 18 1.22 -9.34 3.89
C TYR A 18 -0.03 -9.41 3.03
N ILE A 19 -0.30 -8.37 2.24
CA ILE A 19 -1.46 -8.37 1.34
C ILE A 19 -1.34 -9.50 0.32
N GLU A 20 -0.15 -9.67 -0.27
CA GLU A 20 0.09 -10.76 -1.22
C GLU A 20 -0.15 -12.13 -0.58
N GLN A 21 0.29 -12.31 0.65
CA GLN A 21 0.09 -13.56 1.38
C GLN A 21 -1.40 -13.83 1.61
N ILE A 22 -2.16 -12.80 2.00
CA ILE A 22 -3.61 -12.91 2.21
C ILE A 22 -4.29 -13.31 0.90
N VAL A 23 -3.91 -12.65 -0.20
CA VAL A 23 -4.47 -12.94 -1.53
C VAL A 23 -4.18 -14.39 -1.91
N ASN A 24 -2.93 -14.84 -1.73
CA ASN A 24 -2.54 -16.21 -2.07
C ASN A 24 -3.28 -17.24 -1.24
N ASN A 25 -3.49 -16.97 0.05
CA ASN A 25 -4.23 -17.86 0.94
C ASN A 25 -5.70 -18.01 0.54
N ASN A 26 -6.26 -17.02 -0.13
CA ASN A 26 -7.64 -17.05 -0.62
C ASN A 26 -7.75 -17.50 -2.08
N GLY A 27 -6.64 -17.74 -2.76
CA GLY A 27 -6.58 -18.16 -4.14
C GLY A 27 -6.46 -17.02 -5.15
N ASN A 28 -7.16 -15.91 -4.94
CA ASN A 28 -7.10 -14.73 -5.80
C ASN A 28 -7.58 -13.48 -5.06
N ILE A 29 -7.43 -12.31 -5.70
CA ILE A 29 -7.79 -11.02 -5.11
C ILE A 29 -9.27 -10.94 -4.81
N THR A 30 -10.11 -11.35 -5.78
CA THR A 30 -11.56 -11.27 -5.63
C THR A 30 -12.04 -12.07 -4.42
N SER A 31 -11.57 -13.30 -4.29
CA SER A 31 -11.94 -14.18 -3.16
C SER A 31 -11.50 -13.58 -1.83
N ALA A 32 -10.28 -13.00 -1.78
CA ALA A 32 -9.79 -12.35 -0.57
C ALA A 32 -10.69 -11.17 -0.17
N LEU A 33 -11.11 -10.34 -1.13
CA LEU A 33 -11.96 -9.19 -0.86
C LEU A 33 -13.41 -9.56 -0.54
N GLU A 34 -13.87 -10.72 -0.97
CA GLU A 34 -15.20 -11.21 -0.62
C GLU A 34 -15.30 -11.69 0.83
N ASP A 35 -14.17 -12.04 1.45
CA ASP A 35 -14.13 -12.42 2.86
C ASP A 35 -14.23 -11.17 3.73
N SER A 36 -15.47 -10.81 4.10
CA SER A 36 -15.77 -9.59 4.85
C SER A 36 -15.38 -9.65 6.33
N ILE A 37 -15.05 -10.83 6.83
CA ILE A 37 -14.79 -11.02 8.25
C ILE A 37 -13.30 -10.93 8.57
N THR A 38 -12.45 -11.52 7.74
CA THR A 38 -11.03 -11.66 8.04
C THR A 38 -10.13 -11.00 6.98
N SER A 39 -10.21 -11.47 5.74
CA SER A 39 -9.23 -11.05 4.71
C SER A 39 -9.44 -9.63 4.23
N ARG A 40 -10.67 -9.22 3.93
CA ARG A 40 -10.94 -7.84 3.50
C ARG A 40 -10.52 -6.81 4.55
N PRO A 41 -10.95 -6.93 5.82
CA PRO A 41 -10.53 -5.97 6.85
C PRO A 41 -9.01 -5.90 6.99
N ALA A 42 -8.33 -7.02 6.94
CA ALA A 42 -6.88 -7.05 7.03
C ALA A 42 -6.22 -6.34 5.85
N ILE A 43 -6.71 -6.58 4.63
CA ILE A 43 -6.19 -5.90 3.42
C ILE A 43 -6.39 -4.39 3.53
N LEU A 44 -7.58 -3.93 3.92
CA LEU A 44 -7.86 -2.49 4.06
C LEU A 44 -6.98 -1.85 5.12
N MET A 45 -6.73 -2.55 6.23
CA MET A 45 -5.82 -2.07 7.27
C MET A 45 -4.39 -1.94 6.76
N HIS A 46 -3.89 -2.95 6.03
CA HIS A 46 -2.55 -2.90 5.46
C HIS A 46 -2.40 -1.82 4.40
N LEU A 47 -3.40 -1.62 3.55
CA LEU A 47 -3.39 -0.51 2.58
C LEU A 47 -3.34 0.84 3.29
N THR A 48 -4.12 1.00 4.35
CA THR A 48 -4.09 2.23 5.16
C THR A 48 -2.71 2.45 5.75
N ALA A 49 -2.08 1.40 6.28
CA ALA A 49 -0.73 1.49 6.84
C ALA A 49 0.31 1.90 5.78
N ILE A 50 0.21 1.36 4.57
CA ILE A 50 1.07 1.74 3.44
C ILE A 50 0.91 3.23 3.14
N ALA A 51 -0.34 3.69 3.00
CA ALA A 51 -0.64 5.09 2.73
C ALA A 51 -0.08 6.01 3.81
N GLU A 52 -0.18 5.61 5.07
CA GLU A 52 0.36 6.39 6.20
C GLU A 52 1.88 6.54 6.11
N GLN A 53 2.59 5.49 5.71
CA GLN A 53 4.05 5.58 5.56
C GLN A 53 4.44 6.54 4.43
N PHE A 54 3.75 6.50 3.29
CA PHE A 54 3.98 7.44 2.21
C PHE A 54 3.68 8.88 2.64
N ASN A 55 2.61 9.11 3.41
CA ASN A 55 2.30 10.43 3.94
C ASN A 55 3.39 10.93 4.88
N LYS A 56 3.94 10.06 5.72
CA LYS A 56 5.05 10.42 6.60
C LYS A 56 6.31 10.78 5.81
N LEU A 57 6.63 10.03 4.77
CA LEU A 57 7.75 10.34 3.88
C LEU A 57 7.57 11.72 3.23
N LYS A 58 6.36 12.05 2.82
CA LYS A 58 6.04 13.35 2.26
C LYS A 58 6.24 14.46 3.28
N GLN A 59 5.75 14.27 4.51
CA GLN A 59 5.90 15.24 5.61
C GLN A 59 7.37 15.46 5.98
N GLU A 60 8.19 14.44 5.87
CA GLU A 60 9.63 14.49 6.15
C GLU A 60 10.43 15.07 4.99
N HIS A 61 9.78 15.40 3.86
CA HIS A 61 10.44 15.85 2.63
C HIS A 61 11.51 14.87 2.15
N ALA A 62 11.19 13.56 2.21
CA ALA A 62 12.09 12.50 1.77
C ALA A 62 12.05 12.36 0.24
N ASP A 63 12.39 13.46 -0.47
CA ASP A 63 12.26 13.54 -1.91
C ASP A 63 13.17 12.56 -2.64
N ASP A 64 14.33 12.26 -2.08
CA ASP A 64 15.26 11.27 -2.63
C ASP A 64 14.65 9.87 -2.69
N ILE A 65 13.72 9.55 -1.80
CA ILE A 65 12.95 8.30 -1.83
C ILE A 65 11.73 8.46 -2.74
N LEU A 66 10.95 9.53 -2.55
CA LEU A 66 9.69 9.73 -3.26
C LEU A 66 9.87 9.88 -4.77
N ASN A 67 11.02 10.42 -5.20
CA ASN A 67 11.33 10.56 -6.63
C ASN A 67 11.48 9.23 -7.36
N ALA A 68 11.61 8.12 -6.64
CA ALA A 68 11.65 6.79 -7.26
C ALA A 68 10.26 6.31 -7.71
N PHE A 69 9.19 6.99 -7.29
CA PHE A 69 7.81 6.59 -7.57
C PHE A 69 7.17 7.56 -8.56
N ASP A 70 6.19 7.06 -9.30
CA ASP A 70 5.38 7.88 -10.20
C ASP A 70 4.50 8.86 -9.40
N ASP A 71 4.45 10.13 -9.81
CA ASP A 71 3.70 11.17 -9.09
C ASP A 71 2.21 10.84 -9.00
N GLY A 72 1.63 10.30 -10.07
CA GLY A 72 0.22 9.91 -10.08
C GLY A 72 -0.06 8.77 -9.10
N ASP A 73 0.83 7.79 -9.04
CA ASP A 73 0.71 6.67 -8.12
C ASP A 73 0.81 7.15 -6.68
N LEU A 74 1.75 8.07 -6.39
CA LEU A 74 1.89 8.64 -5.05
C LEU A 74 0.65 9.42 -4.64
N LYS A 75 0.10 10.24 -5.53
CA LYS A 75 -1.11 11.00 -5.24
C LYS A 75 -2.26 10.08 -4.89
N GLY A 76 -2.46 9.03 -5.68
CA GLY A 76 -3.48 8.02 -5.39
C GLY A 76 -3.28 7.37 -4.05
N MET A 77 -2.04 7.03 -3.71
CA MET A 77 -1.72 6.40 -2.44
C MET A 77 -1.91 7.33 -1.25
N TYR A 78 -1.57 8.62 -1.37
CA TYR A 78 -1.83 9.60 -0.32
C TYR A 78 -3.32 9.68 0.04
N ASP A 79 -4.19 9.49 -0.95
CA ASP A 79 -5.64 9.60 -0.76
C ASP A 79 -6.29 8.31 -0.22
N VAL A 80 -5.60 7.17 -0.31
CA VAL A 80 -6.17 5.86 0.06
C VAL A 80 -6.64 5.83 1.51
N ARG A 81 -5.85 6.37 2.44
CA ARG A 81 -6.22 6.39 3.86
C ARG A 81 -7.53 7.15 4.08
N THR A 82 -7.66 8.33 3.50
CA THR A 82 -8.86 9.14 3.61
C THR A 82 -10.05 8.44 2.97
N TYR A 83 -9.84 7.85 1.81
CA TYR A 83 -10.88 7.13 1.08
C TYR A 83 -11.43 5.96 1.89
N ILE A 84 -10.56 5.14 2.48
CA ILE A 84 -10.98 4.00 3.30
C ILE A 84 -11.64 4.47 4.59
N ALA A 85 -11.05 5.46 5.27
CA ALA A 85 -11.56 5.96 6.56
C ALA A 85 -12.90 6.67 6.44
N HIS A 86 -13.17 7.31 5.29
CA HIS A 86 -14.40 8.07 5.07
C HIS A 86 -15.65 7.18 5.08
N ASP A 87 -15.54 5.99 4.48
CA ASP A 87 -16.65 5.04 4.45
C ASP A 87 -16.10 3.63 4.36
N TYR A 88 -15.68 3.09 5.50
CA TYR A 88 -15.06 1.78 5.58
C TYR A 88 -15.98 0.68 5.04
N GLU A 89 -17.26 0.71 5.42
CA GLU A 89 -18.24 -0.30 5.00
C GLU A 89 -18.63 -0.16 3.53
N GLY A 90 -18.60 1.06 3.00
CA GLY A 90 -18.99 1.36 1.63
C GLY A 90 -17.83 1.48 0.65
N VAL A 91 -16.63 1.03 1.04
CA VAL A 91 -15.46 1.11 0.17
C VAL A 91 -15.72 0.40 -1.15
N ASN A 92 -15.37 1.06 -2.26
CA ASN A 92 -15.50 0.48 -3.58
C ASN A 92 -14.43 -0.59 -3.79
N LEU A 93 -14.83 -1.85 -3.73
CA LEU A 93 -13.91 -2.98 -3.83
C LEU A 93 -13.25 -3.10 -5.20
N ALA A 94 -13.89 -2.58 -6.25
CA ALA A 94 -13.27 -2.57 -7.59
C ALA A 94 -12.03 -1.67 -7.62
N ILE A 95 -12.07 -0.55 -6.92
CA ILE A 95 -10.91 0.36 -6.78
C ILE A 95 -9.80 -0.33 -5.97
N VAL A 96 -10.17 -0.97 -4.87
CA VAL A 96 -9.21 -1.70 -4.03
C VAL A 96 -8.56 -2.82 -4.83
N GLU A 97 -9.34 -3.59 -5.59
CA GLU A 97 -8.82 -4.65 -6.45
C GLU A 97 -7.82 -4.09 -7.47
N TRP A 98 -8.15 -2.96 -8.09
CA TRP A 98 -7.27 -2.31 -9.06
C TRP A 98 -5.93 -1.92 -8.43
N ILE A 99 -5.98 -1.34 -7.21
CA ILE A 99 -4.77 -0.95 -6.47
C ILE A 99 -3.89 -2.17 -6.21
N ILE A 100 -4.48 -3.27 -5.73
CA ILE A 100 -3.74 -4.48 -5.42
C ILE A 100 -3.14 -5.09 -6.68
N ARG A 101 -3.90 -5.14 -7.76
CA ARG A 101 -3.50 -5.78 -9.02
C ARG A 101 -2.44 -4.99 -9.77
N ASN A 102 -2.60 -3.68 -9.83
CA ASN A 102 -1.78 -2.81 -10.69
C ASN A 102 -0.84 -1.88 -9.92
N GLY A 103 -1.23 -1.43 -8.73
CA GLY A 103 -0.43 -0.48 -7.94
C GLY A 103 0.64 -1.16 -7.10
N LEU A 104 0.27 -2.14 -6.30
CA LEU A 104 1.21 -2.76 -5.36
C LEU A 104 2.42 -3.41 -6.03
N PRO A 105 2.31 -4.08 -7.18
CA PRO A 105 3.52 -4.63 -7.83
C PRO A 105 4.54 -3.55 -8.21
N LYS A 106 4.10 -2.39 -8.64
CA LYS A 106 4.99 -1.25 -8.95
C LYS A 106 5.66 -0.74 -7.68
N PHE A 107 4.89 -0.53 -6.61
CA PHE A 107 5.43 -0.06 -5.33
C PHE A 107 6.42 -1.09 -4.76
N LYS A 108 6.12 -2.36 -4.88
CA LYS A 108 7.01 -3.42 -4.43
C LYS A 108 8.35 -3.36 -5.14
N GLU A 109 8.34 -3.23 -6.45
CA GLU A 109 9.55 -3.15 -7.27
C GLU A 109 10.39 -1.93 -6.86
N GLN A 110 9.76 -0.77 -6.73
CA GLN A 110 10.47 0.46 -6.38
C GLN A 110 11.03 0.40 -4.95
N CYS A 111 10.28 -0.13 -4.00
CA CYS A 111 10.76 -0.33 -2.64
C CYS A 111 11.99 -1.25 -2.62
N GLY A 112 11.93 -2.34 -3.38
CA GLY A 112 13.06 -3.27 -3.51
C GLY A 112 14.29 -2.60 -4.06
N SER A 113 14.14 -1.77 -5.08
CA SER A 113 15.26 -1.01 -5.68
C SER A 113 15.89 -0.04 -4.69
N ILE A 114 15.08 0.62 -3.87
CA ILE A 114 15.58 1.55 -2.84
C ILE A 114 16.38 0.80 -1.78
N ILE A 115 15.84 -0.32 -1.30
CA ILE A 115 16.45 -1.11 -0.22
C ILE A 115 17.76 -1.74 -0.68
N ASN A 116 17.85 -2.15 -1.94
CA ASN A 116 19.00 -2.86 -2.48
C ASN A 116 20.10 -1.95 -3.07
N LYS A 117 20.01 -0.65 -2.86
CA LYS A 117 21.06 0.27 -3.29
C LYS A 117 22.32 0.17 -2.45
#